data_391e02432f3f4b90700fe204a5be4e57
#
_entry.id   391e02432f3f4b90700fe204a5be4e57
#
_cell.length_a   1.000
_cell.length_b   1.000
_cell.length_c   1.000
_cell.angle_alpha   90.00
_cell.angle_beta   90.00
_cell.angle_gamma   90.00
#
_symmetry.space_group_name_H-M   'P 1'
#
loop_
_entity.id
_entity.type
_entity.pdbx_description
1 polymer ?
#
loop_
_entity_poly.entity_id
_entity_poly.type
_entity_poly.pdbx_seq_one_letter_code
_entity_poly.pdbx_strand_id
1 'polypeptide(L)'
;VDIVPTLKELVGDKNRPERAYDGISILPLLIGSTSCIDRNFYLGCGAVVNKDYKLIRKGRKPGLNLPQDFLVDYQTDPYEKKNASNGNEQIVRSLYQVALKYDTITPCLPEIPYGKGREGFKAPVEWKVTR
;
A
#
# COMPACT_ATOMS: atom_id res chain seq x y z
N VAL A 1 -3.50 6.98 6.57
CA VAL A 1 -2.37 6.85 7.52
C VAL A 1 -1.73 8.20 7.86
N ASP A 2 -1.78 9.21 6.97
CA ASP A 2 -1.06 10.49 7.08
C ASP A 2 -1.77 11.57 7.92
N ILE A 3 -3.05 11.38 8.25
CA ILE A 3 -3.86 12.40 8.95
C ILE A 3 -3.29 12.70 10.34
N VAL A 4 -3.02 11.68 11.14
CA VAL A 4 -2.55 11.87 12.51
C VAL A 4 -1.20 12.60 12.57
N PRO A 5 -0.14 12.17 11.84
CA PRO A 5 1.13 12.91 11.85
C PRO A 5 0.99 14.33 11.30
N THR A 6 0.10 14.57 10.32
CA THR A 6 -0.17 15.92 9.80
C THR A 6 -0.82 16.82 10.83
N LEU A 7 -1.84 16.34 11.55
CA LEU A 7 -2.48 17.11 12.61
C LEU A 7 -1.53 17.39 13.77
N LYS A 8 -0.68 16.41 14.15
CA LYS A 8 0.34 16.64 15.18
C LYS A 8 1.30 17.74 14.80
N GLU A 9 1.79 17.74 13.57
CA GLU A 9 2.67 18.82 13.08
C GLU A 9 1.95 20.15 13.06
N LEU A 10 0.70 20.18 12.58
CA LEU A 10 -0.12 21.39 12.50
C LEU A 10 -0.33 22.06 13.87
N VAL A 11 -0.56 21.26 14.92
CA VAL A 11 -0.74 21.79 16.29
C VAL A 11 0.56 21.93 17.06
N GLY A 12 1.71 21.65 16.45
CA GLY A 12 3.01 21.75 17.10
C GLY A 12 3.26 20.73 18.20
N ASP A 13 2.56 19.59 18.20
CA ASP A 13 2.75 18.54 19.20
C ASP A 13 4.08 17.80 18.96
N LYS A 14 5.02 17.98 19.88
CA LYS A 14 6.36 17.37 19.84
C LYS A 14 6.45 16.02 20.57
N ASN A 15 5.37 15.53 21.16
CA ASN A 15 5.38 14.25 21.84
C ASN A 15 5.67 13.10 20.86
N ARG A 16 6.62 12.25 21.21
CA ARG A 16 6.88 11.04 20.41
C ARG A 16 5.82 10.00 20.73
N PRO A 17 5.20 9.37 19.71
CA PRO A 17 4.30 8.26 19.95
C PRO A 17 5.08 7.05 20.46
N GLU A 18 4.46 6.20 21.26
CA GLU A 18 5.05 4.93 21.73
C GLU A 18 5.42 4.02 20.54
N ARG A 19 4.64 4.07 19.47
CA ARG A 19 4.91 3.37 18.20
C ARG A 19 5.03 4.38 17.08
N ALA A 20 5.99 4.16 16.19
CA ALA A 20 6.11 4.97 14.98
C ALA A 20 4.81 4.91 14.16
N TYR A 21 4.44 6.03 13.56
CA TYR A 21 3.32 6.06 12.61
C TYR A 21 3.72 5.38 11.30
N ASP A 22 2.79 4.68 10.67
CA ASP A 22 2.95 4.18 9.29
C ASP A 22 2.87 5.32 8.27
N GLY A 23 2.23 6.44 8.66
CA GLY A 23 2.10 7.64 7.86
C GLY A 23 3.16 8.68 8.18
N ILE A 24 3.24 9.66 7.29
CA ILE A 24 4.08 10.86 7.45
C ILE A 24 3.20 12.10 7.38
N SER A 25 3.70 13.23 7.88
CA SER A 25 2.98 14.49 7.71
C SER A 25 3.01 14.94 6.24
N ILE A 26 1.84 15.29 5.73
CA ILE A 26 1.67 15.92 4.41
C ILE A 26 1.43 17.43 4.54
N LEU A 27 1.64 18.02 5.72
CA LEU A 27 1.48 19.45 5.95
C LEU A 27 2.29 20.30 4.94
N PRO A 28 3.56 19.95 4.61
CA PRO A 28 4.31 20.69 3.59
C PRO A 28 3.64 20.77 2.23
N LEU A 29 2.91 19.70 1.82
CA LEU A 29 2.10 19.72 0.60
C LEU A 29 0.89 20.63 0.74
N LEU A 30 0.18 20.56 1.88
CA LEU A 30 -1.05 21.31 2.11
C LEU A 30 -0.81 22.82 2.16
N ILE A 31 0.34 23.25 2.68
CA ILE A 31 0.72 24.69 2.74
C ILE A 31 1.53 25.13 1.53
N GLY A 32 1.77 24.25 0.55
CA GLY A 32 2.47 24.59 -0.70
C GLY A 32 4.00 24.78 -0.55
N SER A 33 4.60 24.36 0.57
CA SER A 33 6.06 24.45 0.76
C SER A 33 6.84 23.38 0.00
N THR A 34 6.16 22.32 -0.46
CA THR A 34 6.69 21.31 -1.39
C THR A 34 5.62 20.92 -2.39
N SER A 35 6.03 20.49 -3.58
CA SER A 35 5.13 20.01 -4.63
C SER A 35 4.94 18.50 -4.63
N CYS A 36 5.81 17.75 -3.96
CA CYS A 36 5.70 16.31 -3.85
C CYS A 36 6.40 15.77 -2.61
N ILE A 37 5.99 14.58 -2.19
CA ILE A 37 6.66 13.79 -1.16
C ILE A 37 7.00 12.44 -1.81
N ASP A 38 8.29 12.14 -1.92
CA ASP A 38 8.75 10.86 -2.45
C ASP A 38 8.65 9.78 -1.38
N ARG A 39 7.81 8.77 -1.61
CA ARG A 39 7.61 7.64 -0.71
C ARG A 39 7.06 6.41 -1.42
N ASN A 40 7.30 5.27 -0.79
CA ASN A 40 6.74 4.00 -1.23
C ASN A 40 5.58 3.57 -0.32
N PHE A 41 4.51 3.06 -0.93
CA PHE A 41 3.39 2.47 -0.21
C PHE A 41 3.34 0.97 -0.44
N TYR A 42 3.22 0.21 0.62
CA TYR A 42 2.91 -1.21 0.53
C TYR A 42 1.40 -1.42 0.46
N LEU A 43 0.93 -2.02 -0.63
CA LEU A 43 -0.50 -2.23 -0.89
C LEU A 43 -1.02 -3.60 -0.42
N GLY A 44 -0.16 -4.40 0.22
CA GLY A 44 -0.49 -5.79 0.54
C GLY A 44 -0.13 -6.77 -0.59
N CYS A 45 -0.14 -8.06 -0.28
CA CYS A 45 0.12 -9.15 -1.23
C CYS A 45 1.39 -8.94 -2.09
N GLY A 46 2.43 -8.37 -1.50
CA GLY A 46 3.71 -8.13 -2.19
C GLY A 46 3.69 -7.01 -3.21
N ALA A 47 2.68 -6.16 -3.22
CA ALA A 47 2.62 -5.01 -4.12
C ALA A 47 3.15 -3.74 -3.42
N VAL A 48 3.99 -3.00 -4.13
CA VAL A 48 4.56 -1.70 -3.69
C VAL A 48 4.33 -0.67 -4.78
N VAL A 49 3.92 0.53 -4.40
CA VAL A 49 3.70 1.65 -5.33
C VAL A 49 4.42 2.90 -4.83
N ASN A 50 4.95 3.67 -5.77
CA ASN A 50 5.35 5.06 -5.56
C ASN A 50 4.70 5.95 -6.63
N LYS A 51 5.15 7.19 -6.77
CA LYS A 51 4.55 8.13 -7.73
C LYS A 51 4.70 7.71 -9.20
N ASP A 52 5.75 6.97 -9.54
CA ASP A 52 6.11 6.66 -10.93
C ASP A 52 5.87 5.19 -11.28
N TYR A 53 6.05 4.28 -10.30
CA TYR A 53 6.05 2.85 -10.53
C TYR A 53 5.21 2.07 -9.54
N LYS A 54 4.72 0.89 -9.99
CA LYS A 54 4.13 -0.12 -9.13
C LYS A 54 4.75 -1.48 -9.42
N LEU A 55 5.30 -2.11 -8.40
CA LEU A 55 5.78 -3.48 -8.46
C LEU A 55 4.72 -4.42 -7.89
N ILE A 56 4.40 -5.49 -8.61
CA ILE A 56 3.59 -6.62 -8.13
C ILE A 56 4.46 -7.86 -8.16
N ARG A 57 4.73 -8.43 -6.99
CA ARG A 57 5.60 -9.59 -6.87
C ARG A 57 4.88 -10.87 -7.28
N LYS A 58 5.59 -11.70 -8.04
CA LYS A 58 5.15 -13.04 -8.44
C LYS A 58 4.79 -13.89 -7.21
N GLY A 59 3.68 -14.62 -7.31
CA GLY A 59 3.28 -15.63 -6.31
C GLY A 59 2.81 -15.08 -4.96
N ARG A 60 2.69 -13.76 -4.81
CA ARG A 60 2.26 -13.15 -3.52
C ARG A 60 0.77 -12.84 -3.45
N LYS A 61 0.09 -12.72 -4.58
CA LYS A 61 -1.36 -12.47 -4.63
C LYS A 61 -2.10 -13.75 -5.03
N PRO A 62 -2.97 -14.29 -4.17
CA PRO A 62 -3.80 -15.45 -4.50
C PRO A 62 -4.64 -15.20 -5.77
N GLY A 63 -4.70 -16.17 -6.66
CA GLY A 63 -5.47 -16.08 -7.90
C GLY A 63 -4.83 -15.26 -9.03
N LEU A 64 -3.66 -14.64 -8.78
CA LEU A 64 -2.90 -13.93 -9.81
C LEU A 64 -1.63 -14.72 -10.16
N ASN A 65 -1.64 -15.42 -11.29
CA ASN A 65 -0.52 -16.19 -11.79
C ASN A 65 0.36 -15.34 -12.71
N LEU A 66 1.30 -14.63 -12.14
CA LEU A 66 2.31 -13.90 -12.91
C LEU A 66 3.49 -14.83 -13.24
N PRO A 67 4.01 -14.84 -14.49
CA PRO A 67 5.20 -15.61 -14.84
C PRO A 67 6.47 -15.07 -14.17
N GLN A 68 6.50 -13.77 -13.92
CA GLN A 68 7.59 -13.03 -13.26
C GLN A 68 7.03 -11.84 -12.48
N ASP A 69 7.87 -11.12 -11.75
CA ASP A 69 7.48 -9.84 -11.15
C ASP A 69 6.99 -8.88 -12.24
N PHE A 70 5.96 -8.11 -11.90
CA PHE A 70 5.30 -7.20 -12.83
C PHE A 70 5.53 -5.76 -12.39
N LEU A 71 6.27 -5.01 -13.19
CA LEU A 71 6.50 -3.59 -12.98
C LEU A 71 5.59 -2.78 -13.90
N VAL A 72 4.85 -1.86 -13.33
CA VAL A 72 4.09 -0.84 -14.06
C VAL A 72 4.85 0.46 -14.03
N ASP A 73 4.95 1.11 -15.17
CA ASP A 73 5.42 2.49 -15.31
C ASP A 73 4.20 3.37 -15.60
N TYR A 74 3.77 4.18 -14.63
CA TYR A 74 2.59 5.01 -14.76
C TYR A 74 2.70 6.14 -15.77
N GLN A 75 3.92 6.54 -16.13
CA GLN A 75 4.16 7.57 -17.15
C GLN A 75 3.78 7.08 -18.55
N THR A 76 3.99 5.79 -18.81
CA THR A 76 3.79 5.19 -20.14
C THR A 76 2.60 4.24 -20.20
N ASP A 77 2.17 3.70 -19.05
CA ASP A 77 1.08 2.72 -18.96
C ASP A 77 0.14 2.96 -17.76
N PRO A 78 -0.70 3.98 -17.80
CA PRO A 78 -1.64 4.29 -16.71
C PRO A 78 -2.72 3.20 -16.51
N TYR A 79 -2.88 2.28 -17.45
CA TYR A 79 -3.85 1.18 -17.39
C TYR A 79 -3.25 -0.15 -16.91
N GLU A 80 -1.97 -0.17 -16.52
CA GLU A 80 -1.29 -1.35 -15.96
C GLU A 80 -1.33 -2.61 -16.85
N LYS A 81 -1.19 -2.44 -18.16
CA LYS A 81 -1.30 -3.54 -19.14
C LYS A 81 0.03 -4.16 -19.53
N LYS A 82 1.13 -3.42 -19.36
CA LYS A 82 2.46 -3.79 -19.85
C LYS A 82 3.42 -4.02 -18.69
N ASN A 83 4.21 -5.08 -18.77
CA ASN A 83 5.28 -5.30 -17.81
C ASN A 83 6.56 -4.58 -18.25
N ALA A 84 6.95 -3.56 -17.51
CA ALA A 84 8.15 -2.76 -17.73
C ALA A 84 9.36 -3.28 -16.93
N SER A 85 9.34 -4.51 -16.39
CA SER A 85 10.44 -5.03 -15.57
C SER A 85 11.74 -5.20 -16.36
N ASN A 86 11.64 -5.54 -17.65
CA ASN A 86 12.80 -5.66 -18.53
C ASN A 86 13.37 -4.26 -18.83
N GLY A 87 14.65 -4.07 -18.54
CA GLY A 87 15.32 -2.78 -18.69
C GLY A 87 15.19 -1.84 -17.49
N ASN A 88 14.41 -2.24 -16.46
CA ASN A 88 14.22 -1.49 -15.22
C ASN A 88 14.59 -2.31 -13.97
N GLU A 89 15.59 -3.17 -14.07
CA GLU A 89 15.97 -4.13 -13.02
C GLU A 89 16.33 -3.45 -11.70
N GLN A 90 16.94 -2.25 -11.77
CA GLN A 90 17.29 -1.49 -10.57
C GLN A 90 16.04 -1.00 -9.82
N ILE A 91 15.02 -0.55 -10.55
CA ILE A 91 13.75 -0.11 -9.99
C ILE A 91 13.02 -1.30 -9.36
N VAL A 92 12.94 -2.42 -10.09
CA VAL A 92 12.36 -3.67 -9.58
C VAL A 92 13.07 -4.06 -8.28
N ARG A 93 14.40 -4.06 -8.26
CA ARG A 93 15.20 -4.44 -7.09
C ARG A 93 14.96 -3.50 -5.90
N SER A 94 14.90 -2.20 -6.15
CA SER A 94 14.62 -1.20 -5.11
C SER A 94 13.23 -1.40 -4.47
N LEU A 95 12.17 -1.51 -5.28
CA LEU A 95 10.80 -1.72 -4.80
C LEU A 95 10.64 -3.10 -4.14
N TYR A 96 11.36 -4.10 -4.63
CA TYR A 96 11.39 -5.44 -4.04
C TYR A 96 11.95 -5.40 -2.61
N GLN A 97 13.04 -4.64 -2.37
CA GLN A 97 13.59 -4.47 -1.01
C GLN A 97 12.61 -3.79 -0.06
N VAL A 98 11.81 -2.85 -0.57
CA VAL A 98 10.72 -2.25 0.22
C VAL A 98 9.69 -3.33 0.59
N ALA A 99 9.25 -4.14 -0.37
CA ALA A 99 8.27 -5.20 -0.14
C ALA A 99 8.74 -6.24 0.90
N LEU A 100 10.04 -6.59 0.90
CA LEU A 100 10.62 -7.55 1.84
C LEU A 100 10.46 -7.14 3.30
N LYS A 101 10.49 -5.84 3.59
CA LYS A 101 10.29 -5.32 4.96
C LYS A 101 8.93 -5.69 5.54
N TYR A 102 7.93 -5.90 4.67
CA TYR A 102 6.56 -6.24 5.06
C TYR A 102 6.30 -7.76 5.07
N ASP A 103 7.20 -8.57 4.52
CA ASP A 103 7.04 -10.03 4.49
C ASP A 103 7.06 -10.67 5.89
N THR A 104 7.68 -10.00 6.87
CA THR A 104 7.75 -10.44 8.26
C THR A 104 6.57 -10.00 9.11
N ILE A 105 5.70 -9.13 8.58
CA ILE A 105 4.53 -8.64 9.29
C ILE A 105 3.43 -9.69 9.19
N THR A 106 3.13 -10.33 10.32
CA THR A 106 2.05 -11.32 10.42
C THR A 106 0.81 -10.64 11.01
N PRO A 107 -0.39 -10.83 10.42
CA PRO A 107 -1.62 -10.35 11.00
C PRO A 107 -1.82 -10.87 12.42
N CYS A 108 -2.30 -10.01 13.33
CA CYS A 108 -2.62 -10.41 14.72
C CYS A 108 -3.78 -11.41 14.78
N LEU A 109 -4.61 -11.44 13.76
CA LEU A 109 -5.78 -12.34 13.65
C LEU A 109 -5.64 -13.20 12.40
N PRO A 110 -6.11 -14.46 12.46
CA PRO A 110 -6.14 -15.32 11.28
C PRO A 110 -6.94 -14.67 10.16
N GLU A 111 -6.41 -14.73 8.94
CA GLU A 111 -7.16 -14.31 7.75
C GLU A 111 -8.35 -15.27 7.54
N ILE A 112 -9.54 -14.69 7.46
CA ILE A 112 -10.73 -15.46 7.12
C ILE A 112 -10.73 -15.69 5.61
N PRO A 113 -10.83 -16.95 5.14
CA PRO A 113 -10.87 -17.24 3.72
C PRO A 113 -11.97 -16.45 3.01
N TYR A 114 -11.66 -15.95 1.81
CA TYR A 114 -12.62 -15.20 0.99
C TYR A 114 -13.93 -16.00 0.82
N GLY A 115 -15.06 -15.34 1.00
CA GLY A 115 -16.40 -15.96 0.92
C GLY A 115 -16.88 -16.65 2.20
N LYS A 116 -16.03 -16.79 3.22
CA LYS A 116 -16.46 -17.23 4.55
C LYS A 116 -16.62 -16.01 5.44
N GLY A 117 -17.85 -15.70 5.82
CA GLY A 117 -18.12 -14.65 6.80
C GLY A 117 -17.49 -14.94 8.17
N ARG A 118 -17.42 -13.93 9.02
CA ARG A 118 -17.02 -14.13 10.42
C ARG A 118 -18.09 -14.98 11.12
N GLU A 119 -17.69 -16.06 11.75
CA GLU A 119 -18.60 -16.89 12.54
C GLU A 119 -19.34 -16.04 13.58
N GLY A 120 -20.66 -16.21 13.67
CA GLY A 120 -21.51 -15.42 14.56
C GLY A 120 -21.80 -13.98 14.10
N PHE A 121 -21.26 -13.52 12.94
CA PHE A 121 -21.60 -12.20 12.41
C PHE A 121 -23.05 -12.16 11.90
N LYS A 122 -23.85 -11.26 12.49
CA LYS A 122 -25.19 -10.93 12.00
C LYS A 122 -25.12 -9.56 11.34
N ALA A 123 -25.34 -9.52 10.01
CA ALA A 123 -25.40 -8.25 9.31
C ALA A 123 -26.53 -7.38 9.84
N PRO A 124 -26.31 -6.09 10.06
CA PRO A 124 -27.35 -5.14 10.38
C PRO A 124 -28.49 -5.18 9.36
N VAL A 125 -29.72 -4.93 9.82
CA VAL A 125 -30.92 -5.04 8.96
C VAL A 125 -30.86 -4.10 7.76
N GLU A 126 -30.26 -2.91 7.94
CA GLU A 126 -30.08 -1.87 6.94
C GLU A 126 -29.08 -2.27 5.82
N TRP A 127 -28.29 -3.33 6.01
CA TRP A 127 -27.40 -3.86 4.97
C TRP A 127 -28.10 -4.83 4.03
N LYS A 128 -29.31 -5.19 4.33
CA LYS A 128 -30.08 -6.08 3.45
C LYS A 128 -30.58 -5.28 2.25
N VAL A 129 -29.98 -5.54 1.08
CA VAL A 129 -30.51 -5.04 -0.17
C VAL A 129 -31.83 -5.78 -0.45
N THR A 130 -32.96 -5.12 -0.27
CA THR A 130 -34.25 -5.58 -0.81
C THR A 130 -34.17 -5.46 -2.33
N ARG A 131 -34.09 -6.58 -3.01
CA ARG A 131 -34.26 -6.66 -4.47
C ARG A 131 -35.72 -6.60 -4.83
#